data_8a292ecb4119fd98b18cbc32b557beb5
#
_entry.id   8a292ecb4119fd98b18cbc32b557beb5
#
_cell.length_a   1.000
_cell.length_b   1.000
_cell.length_c   1.000
_cell.angle_alpha   90.00
_cell.angle_beta   90.00
_cell.angle_gamma   90.00
#
_symmetry.space_group_name_H-M   'P 1'
#
loop_
_entity.id
_entity.type
_entity.pdbx_description
1 polymer ?
#
loop_
_entity_poly.entity_id
_entity_poly.type
_entity_poly.pdbx_seq_one_letter_code
_entity_poly.pdbx_strand_id
1 'polypeptide(L)'
;MRAARSLRIACACALAGLAGLAQAIEFRSVAAPSLLYDTPSDKGRRVLIAAPGTPVEVVVTLDKWIKVRDASGAITWIAQDGLSARRTLQVTAERAVVRSQPDEASPAVFEVVKNVILELAAPAADGWVQVRHAEGGTGYLRIGEVWGL
;
A
#
# COMPACT_ATOMS: atom_id res chain seq x y z
N MET A 1 21.79 61.03 39.16
CA MET A 1 21.00 59.94 39.72
C MET A 1 19.71 59.80 38.97
N ARG A 2 19.57 58.85 38.09
CA ARG A 2 18.30 58.26 37.62
C ARG A 2 18.64 57.10 36.72
N ALA A 3 18.40 55.87 37.22
CA ALA A 3 18.64 54.65 36.53
C ALA A 3 17.58 54.44 35.46
N ALA A 4 17.99 54.24 34.20
CA ALA A 4 17.13 53.82 33.11
C ALA A 4 17.06 52.27 33.09
N ARG A 5 15.93 51.73 33.45
CA ARG A 5 15.64 50.30 33.32
C ARG A 5 15.33 49.97 31.84
N SER A 6 16.20 49.27 31.19
CA SER A 6 15.98 48.73 29.86
C SER A 6 15.04 47.51 29.92
N LEU A 7 13.81 47.70 29.47
CA LEU A 7 12.82 46.63 29.31
C LEU A 7 13.19 45.81 28.04
N ARG A 8 13.80 44.64 28.22
CA ARG A 8 14.03 43.72 27.11
C ARG A 8 12.75 42.94 26.86
N ILE A 9 12.05 43.27 25.79
CA ILE A 9 10.92 42.51 25.27
C ILE A 9 11.50 41.32 24.56
N ALA A 10 11.40 40.13 25.16
CA ALA A 10 11.71 38.88 24.51
C ALA A 10 10.54 38.49 23.59
N CYS A 11 10.76 38.66 22.28
CA CYS A 11 9.82 38.21 21.25
C CYS A 11 9.98 36.68 21.12
N ALA A 12 9.18 35.89 21.82
CA ALA A 12 9.10 34.46 21.65
C ALA A 12 8.28 34.18 20.39
N CYS A 13 8.94 33.97 19.25
CA CYS A 13 8.33 33.42 18.05
C CYS A 13 7.94 31.96 18.31
N ALA A 14 6.68 31.71 18.63
CA ALA A 14 6.10 30.39 18.62
C ALA A 14 6.01 29.90 17.16
N LEU A 15 6.99 29.14 16.68
CA LEU A 15 6.84 28.33 15.50
C LEU A 15 5.85 27.21 15.81
N ALA A 16 4.57 27.43 15.55
CA ALA A 16 3.59 26.37 15.45
C ALA A 16 3.93 25.55 14.22
N GLY A 17 4.69 24.46 14.41
CA GLY A 17 4.93 23.48 13.37
C GLY A 17 3.61 22.89 12.94
N LEU A 18 3.16 23.16 11.70
CA LEU A 18 2.15 22.36 11.03
C LEU A 18 2.77 20.97 10.77
N ALA A 19 2.63 20.08 11.74
CA ALA A 19 2.80 18.65 11.51
C ALA A 19 1.65 18.26 10.59
N GLY A 20 1.85 18.34 9.27
CA GLY A 20 0.97 17.71 8.30
C GLY A 20 0.90 16.23 8.68
N LEU A 21 -0.30 15.75 9.02
CA LEU A 21 -0.56 14.34 9.20
C LEU A 21 -0.27 13.67 7.84
N ALA A 22 0.93 13.14 7.69
CA ALA A 22 1.21 12.21 6.60
C ALA A 22 0.30 11.01 6.82
N GLN A 23 -0.79 10.95 6.08
CA GLN A 23 -1.63 9.75 6.07
C GLN A 23 -0.78 8.63 5.46
N ALA A 24 -0.43 7.65 6.27
CA ALA A 24 0.22 6.45 5.78
C ALA A 24 -0.72 5.80 4.76
N ILE A 25 -0.18 5.44 3.60
CA ILE A 25 -0.93 4.70 2.59
C ILE A 25 -1.34 3.37 3.20
N GLU A 26 -2.65 3.11 3.23
CA GLU A 26 -3.20 1.85 3.75
C GLU A 26 -3.50 0.91 2.59
N PHE A 27 -2.89 -0.26 2.60
CA PHE A 27 -3.21 -1.34 1.68
C PHE A 27 -3.98 -2.46 2.38
N ARG A 28 -4.96 -3.02 1.66
CA ARG A 28 -5.69 -4.23 2.03
C ARG A 28 -5.72 -5.17 0.84
N SER A 29 -6.21 -6.39 1.04
CA SER A 29 -6.44 -7.32 -0.07
C SER A 29 -7.90 -7.75 -0.14
N VAL A 30 -8.34 -8.08 -1.35
CA VAL A 30 -9.67 -8.64 -1.59
C VAL A 30 -9.76 -10.01 -0.92
N ALA A 31 -10.78 -10.22 -0.07
CA ALA A 31 -10.93 -11.43 0.74
C ALA A 31 -11.44 -12.63 -0.06
N ALA A 32 -12.41 -12.38 -0.96
CA ALA A 32 -13.06 -13.36 -1.83
C ALA A 32 -13.41 -12.67 -3.15
N PRO A 33 -13.79 -13.38 -4.22
CA PRO A 33 -14.21 -12.74 -5.47
C PRO A 33 -15.25 -11.66 -5.19
N SER A 34 -14.93 -10.40 -5.47
CA SER A 34 -15.74 -9.24 -5.09
C SER A 34 -16.03 -8.34 -6.27
N LEU A 35 -17.28 -7.85 -6.34
CA LEU A 35 -17.68 -6.86 -7.32
C LEU A 35 -17.18 -5.47 -6.90
N LEU A 36 -16.64 -4.75 -7.86
CA LEU A 36 -16.28 -3.34 -7.71
C LEU A 36 -17.26 -2.48 -8.49
N TYR A 37 -17.61 -1.33 -7.91
CA TYR A 37 -18.66 -0.44 -8.41
C TYR A 37 -18.12 0.98 -8.68
N ASP A 38 -18.81 1.72 -9.51
CA ASP A 38 -18.51 3.14 -9.76
C ASP A 38 -19.02 4.08 -8.65
N THR A 39 -19.93 3.60 -7.80
CA THR A 39 -20.54 4.33 -6.68
C THR A 39 -20.56 3.46 -5.41
N PRO A 40 -20.65 4.05 -4.21
CA PRO A 40 -20.74 3.30 -2.95
C PRO A 40 -22.16 2.71 -2.75
N SER A 41 -22.57 1.83 -3.65
CA SER A 41 -23.90 1.22 -3.65
C SER A 41 -23.90 -0.09 -4.46
N ASP A 42 -24.66 -1.08 -4.00
CA ASP A 42 -24.93 -2.32 -4.73
C ASP A 42 -25.80 -2.11 -5.99
N LYS A 43 -26.46 -0.93 -6.08
CA LYS A 43 -27.20 -0.47 -7.26
C LYS A 43 -26.34 0.28 -8.27
N GLY A 44 -25.07 0.56 -7.93
CA GLY A 44 -24.09 1.15 -8.82
C GLY A 44 -23.78 0.26 -10.02
N ARG A 45 -23.16 0.86 -11.04
CA ARG A 45 -22.68 0.08 -12.17
C ARG A 45 -21.50 -0.80 -11.75
N ARG A 46 -21.59 -2.07 -12.05
CA ARG A 46 -20.51 -3.02 -11.84
C ARG A 46 -19.38 -2.72 -12.81
N VAL A 47 -18.18 -2.48 -12.30
CA VAL A 47 -17.00 -2.13 -13.10
C VAL A 47 -16.19 -3.38 -13.44
N LEU A 48 -15.86 -4.17 -12.43
CA LEU A 48 -15.10 -5.42 -12.60
C LEU A 48 -15.32 -6.35 -11.39
N ILE A 49 -14.84 -7.57 -11.52
CA ILE A 49 -14.73 -8.52 -10.42
C ILE A 49 -13.24 -8.63 -10.04
N ALA A 50 -12.91 -8.31 -8.80
CA ALA A 50 -11.57 -8.49 -8.28
C ALA A 50 -11.38 -9.91 -7.74
N ALA A 51 -10.25 -10.51 -8.07
CA ALA A 51 -9.88 -11.83 -7.57
C ALA A 51 -9.43 -11.78 -6.10
N PRO A 52 -9.57 -12.90 -5.35
CA PRO A 52 -9.05 -13.00 -4.00
C PRO A 52 -7.55 -12.68 -3.96
N GLY A 53 -7.12 -11.98 -2.92
CA GLY A 53 -5.74 -11.57 -2.75
C GLY A 53 -5.32 -10.34 -3.54
N THR A 54 -6.13 -9.80 -4.46
CA THR A 54 -5.80 -8.56 -5.17
C THR A 54 -5.55 -7.44 -4.16
N PRO A 55 -4.34 -6.83 -4.15
CA PRO A 55 -4.07 -5.69 -3.28
C PRO A 55 -4.84 -4.46 -3.77
N VAL A 56 -5.28 -3.64 -2.84
CA VAL A 56 -5.92 -2.35 -3.11
C VAL A 56 -5.47 -1.32 -2.09
N GLU A 57 -5.25 -0.10 -2.56
CA GLU A 57 -5.01 1.05 -1.70
C GLU A 57 -6.35 1.61 -1.20
N VAL A 58 -6.49 1.80 0.10
CA VAL A 58 -7.67 2.42 0.69
C VAL A 58 -7.57 3.94 0.52
N VAL A 59 -8.49 4.52 -0.25
CA VAL A 59 -8.54 5.96 -0.50
C VAL A 59 -9.51 6.66 0.46
N VAL A 60 -10.70 6.10 0.65
CA VAL A 60 -11.75 6.63 1.55
C VAL A 60 -12.53 5.46 2.14
N THR A 61 -12.80 5.53 3.43
CA THR A 61 -13.73 4.63 4.11
C THR A 61 -15.04 5.36 4.39
N LEU A 62 -16.14 4.78 3.94
CA LEU A 62 -17.48 5.36 4.03
C LEU A 62 -18.47 4.26 4.46
N ASP A 63 -18.79 4.21 5.76
CA ASP A 63 -19.72 3.23 6.36
C ASP A 63 -19.44 1.79 5.87
N LYS A 64 -20.31 1.24 5.02
CA LYS A 64 -20.21 -0.11 4.46
C LYS A 64 -19.38 -0.22 3.17
N TRP A 65 -18.86 0.91 2.68
CA TRP A 65 -18.15 0.98 1.41
C TRP A 65 -16.76 1.57 1.57
N ILE A 66 -15.82 1.06 0.79
CA ILE A 66 -14.45 1.57 0.75
C ILE A 66 -14.14 1.96 -0.69
N LYS A 67 -13.71 3.22 -0.88
CA LYS A 67 -13.12 3.65 -2.14
C LYS A 67 -11.70 3.14 -2.21
N VAL A 68 -11.37 2.44 -3.27
CA VAL A 68 -10.07 1.81 -3.45
C VAL A 68 -9.42 2.23 -4.77
N ARG A 69 -8.10 2.18 -4.80
CA ARG A 69 -7.29 2.31 -6.01
C ARG A 69 -6.59 0.98 -6.26
N ASP A 70 -6.59 0.52 -7.48
CA ASP A 70 -5.85 -0.66 -7.92
C ASP A 70 -4.46 -0.32 -8.49
N ALA A 71 -3.68 -1.34 -8.85
CA ALA A 71 -2.34 -1.18 -9.41
C ALA A 71 -2.31 -0.45 -10.78
N SER A 72 -3.42 -0.37 -11.49
CA SER A 72 -3.56 0.42 -12.72
C SER A 72 -3.82 1.91 -12.46
N GLY A 73 -4.13 2.26 -11.21
CA GLY A 73 -4.58 3.59 -10.81
C GLY A 73 -6.08 3.80 -10.89
N ALA A 74 -6.85 2.80 -11.31
CA ALA A 74 -8.30 2.90 -11.40
C ALA A 74 -8.91 2.99 -9.99
N ILE A 75 -9.91 3.86 -9.86
CA ILE A 75 -10.60 4.11 -8.59
C ILE A 75 -12.02 3.57 -8.67
N THR A 76 -12.36 2.70 -7.72
CA THR A 76 -13.66 2.05 -7.63
C THR A 76 -14.12 1.94 -6.18
N TRP A 77 -15.31 1.37 -5.96
CA TRP A 77 -15.87 1.10 -4.65
C TRP A 77 -16.05 -0.39 -4.43
N ILE A 78 -15.70 -0.86 -3.25
CA ILE A 78 -15.90 -2.23 -2.80
C ILE A 78 -16.65 -2.23 -1.47
N ALA A 79 -17.48 -3.23 -1.24
CA ALA A 79 -18.09 -3.42 0.07
C ALA A 79 -17.00 -3.72 1.11
N GLN A 80 -17.14 -3.19 2.32
CA GLN A 80 -16.12 -3.29 3.38
C GLN A 80 -15.81 -4.74 3.75
N ASP A 81 -16.80 -5.62 3.75
CA ASP A 81 -16.67 -7.05 4.02
C ASP A 81 -15.95 -7.83 2.90
N GLY A 82 -15.81 -7.23 1.72
CA GLY A 82 -15.01 -7.76 0.62
C GLY A 82 -13.50 -7.61 0.80
N LEU A 83 -13.04 -6.90 1.84
CA LEU A 83 -11.63 -6.66 2.11
C LEU A 83 -11.15 -7.37 3.37
N SER A 84 -9.88 -7.78 3.36
CA SER A 84 -9.17 -8.33 4.50
C SER A 84 -7.94 -7.48 4.84
N ALA A 85 -7.47 -7.59 6.08
CA ALA A 85 -6.23 -6.96 6.53
C ALA A 85 -4.96 -7.69 6.04
N ARG A 86 -5.12 -8.83 5.36
CA ARG A 86 -3.99 -9.57 4.79
C ARG A 86 -3.26 -8.70 3.78
N ARG A 87 -1.93 -8.66 3.88
CA ARG A 87 -1.09 -7.86 2.98
C ARG A 87 -0.59 -8.72 1.83
N THR A 88 -0.89 -8.28 0.65
CA THR A 88 -0.44 -8.88 -0.61
C THR A 88 0.18 -7.82 -1.50
N LEU A 89 0.94 -8.27 -2.48
CA LEU A 89 1.58 -7.45 -3.49
C LEU A 89 1.22 -7.98 -4.87
N GLN A 90 1.12 -7.08 -5.83
CA GLN A 90 0.95 -7.41 -7.24
C GLN A 90 2.24 -7.12 -7.99
N VAL A 91 2.73 -8.08 -8.76
CA VAL A 91 3.89 -7.89 -9.64
C VAL A 91 3.51 -6.95 -10.78
N THR A 92 4.26 -5.88 -10.94
CA THR A 92 4.05 -4.85 -11.99
C THR A 92 5.05 -4.98 -13.14
N ALA A 93 6.22 -5.57 -12.89
CA ALA A 93 7.19 -5.88 -13.93
C ALA A 93 6.67 -6.98 -14.86
N GLU A 94 7.00 -6.94 -16.14
CA GLU A 94 6.61 -7.99 -17.11
C GLU A 94 7.13 -9.36 -16.68
N ARG A 95 8.34 -9.39 -16.10
CA ARG A 95 8.96 -10.56 -15.48
C ARG A 95 9.83 -10.10 -14.33
N ALA A 96 9.84 -10.85 -13.23
CA ALA A 96 10.70 -10.61 -12.07
C ALA A 96 11.25 -11.92 -11.53
N VAL A 97 12.45 -11.87 -10.95
CA VAL A 97 13.14 -13.02 -10.38
C VAL A 97 13.11 -12.91 -8.86
N VAL A 98 12.43 -13.82 -8.22
CA VAL A 98 12.45 -13.95 -6.76
C VAL A 98 13.73 -14.63 -6.34
N ARG A 99 14.52 -13.96 -5.50
CA ARG A 99 15.86 -14.38 -5.08
C ARG A 99 15.89 -14.92 -3.66
N SER A 100 16.87 -15.75 -3.37
CA SER A 100 17.01 -16.35 -2.03
C SER A 100 17.44 -15.35 -0.94
N GLN A 101 18.15 -14.29 -1.33
CA GLN A 101 18.60 -13.20 -0.45
C GLN A 101 18.29 -11.84 -1.12
N PRO A 102 18.23 -10.73 -0.35
CA PRO A 102 18.04 -9.39 -0.90
C PRO A 102 19.32 -8.88 -1.60
N ASP A 103 19.76 -9.60 -2.61
CA ASP A 103 20.96 -9.34 -3.40
C ASP A 103 20.77 -9.89 -4.81
N GLU A 104 21.15 -9.09 -5.82
CA GLU A 104 21.05 -9.49 -7.23
C GLU A 104 21.96 -10.65 -7.63
N ALA A 105 23.06 -10.83 -6.93
CA ALA A 105 23.97 -11.95 -7.14
C ALA A 105 23.47 -13.26 -6.51
N SER A 106 22.46 -13.20 -5.66
CA SER A 106 21.93 -14.40 -5.00
C SER A 106 21.16 -15.29 -5.95
N PRO A 107 21.09 -16.61 -5.70
CA PRO A 107 20.38 -17.56 -6.56
C PRO A 107 18.90 -17.20 -6.72
N ALA A 108 18.36 -17.45 -7.90
CA ALA A 108 16.93 -17.41 -8.17
C ALA A 108 16.23 -18.57 -7.44
N VAL A 109 15.12 -18.28 -6.78
CA VAL A 109 14.23 -19.27 -6.18
C VAL A 109 13.12 -19.66 -7.17
N PHE A 110 12.47 -18.65 -7.75
CA PHE A 110 11.49 -18.82 -8.83
C PHE A 110 11.34 -17.50 -9.60
N GLU A 111 10.65 -17.56 -10.73
CA GLU A 111 10.30 -16.40 -11.53
C GLU A 111 8.80 -16.15 -11.47
N VAL A 112 8.42 -14.88 -11.57
CA VAL A 112 7.03 -14.43 -11.64
C VAL A 112 6.85 -13.47 -12.81
N VAL A 113 5.62 -13.39 -13.29
CA VAL A 113 5.21 -12.47 -14.35
C VAL A 113 4.23 -11.43 -13.83
N LYS A 114 4.00 -10.43 -14.64
CA LYS A 114 3.06 -9.35 -14.34
C LYS A 114 1.70 -9.88 -13.89
N ASN A 115 1.10 -9.19 -12.95
CA ASN A 115 -0.19 -9.48 -12.30
C ASN A 115 -0.20 -10.69 -11.36
N VAL A 116 0.91 -11.38 -11.17
CA VAL A 116 0.98 -12.41 -10.11
C VAL A 116 0.83 -11.75 -8.75
N ILE A 117 0.02 -12.36 -7.90
CA ILE A 117 -0.21 -11.93 -6.53
C ILE A 117 0.69 -12.73 -5.59
N LEU A 118 1.42 -12.02 -4.74
CA LEU A 118 2.32 -12.59 -3.73
C LEU A 118 1.91 -12.10 -2.35
N GLU A 119 2.14 -12.90 -1.33
CA GLU A 119 2.00 -12.46 0.05
C GLU A 119 3.19 -11.61 0.47
N LEU A 120 2.94 -10.54 1.21
CA LEU A 120 3.97 -9.80 1.92
C LEU A 120 4.42 -10.61 3.13
N ALA A 121 5.62 -11.16 3.09
CA ALA A 121 6.16 -12.01 4.16
C ALA A 121 6.86 -11.19 5.26
N ALA A 122 7.47 -10.07 4.89
CA ALA A 122 8.09 -9.12 5.84
C ALA A 122 8.10 -7.71 5.23
N PRO A 123 8.16 -6.65 6.08
CA PRO A 123 8.27 -5.28 5.60
C PRO A 123 9.45 -5.08 4.63
N ALA A 124 9.27 -4.14 3.68
CA ALA A 124 10.34 -3.79 2.77
C ALA A 124 11.52 -3.12 3.51
N ALA A 125 12.74 -3.46 3.12
CA ALA A 125 13.97 -2.86 3.63
C ALA A 125 15.03 -2.83 2.53
N ASP A 126 15.81 -1.76 2.49
CA ASP A 126 16.98 -1.59 1.61
C ASP A 126 16.69 -1.85 0.11
N GLY A 127 15.49 -1.48 -0.33
CA GLY A 127 15.05 -1.65 -1.72
C GLY A 127 14.54 -3.05 -2.09
N TRP A 128 14.40 -3.95 -1.11
CA TRP A 128 13.88 -5.30 -1.27
C TRP A 128 12.66 -5.56 -0.39
N VAL A 129 11.83 -6.49 -0.82
CA VAL A 129 10.68 -6.98 -0.07
C VAL A 129 10.66 -8.49 -0.05
N GLN A 130 10.41 -9.06 1.12
CA GLN A 130 10.25 -10.50 1.24
C GLN A 130 8.82 -10.90 0.90
N VAL A 131 8.71 -11.85 -0.01
CA VAL A 131 7.43 -12.32 -0.55
C VAL A 131 7.31 -13.83 -0.44
N ARG A 132 6.06 -14.30 -0.42
CA ARG A 132 5.71 -15.72 -0.46
C ARG A 132 4.71 -15.98 -1.57
N HIS A 133 4.97 -16.99 -2.39
CA HIS A 133 4.00 -17.50 -3.33
C HIS A 133 3.01 -18.47 -2.66
N ALA A 134 1.78 -18.51 -3.14
CA ALA A 134 0.73 -19.38 -2.57
C ALA A 134 1.13 -20.87 -2.59
N GLU A 135 1.93 -21.30 -3.54
CA GLU A 135 2.45 -22.66 -3.67
C GLU A 135 3.69 -22.94 -2.80
N GLY A 136 4.09 -21.99 -1.92
CA GLY A 136 5.04 -22.23 -0.84
C GLY A 136 6.46 -21.69 -1.05
N GLY A 137 6.80 -21.07 -2.17
CA GLY A 137 8.10 -20.42 -2.37
C GLY A 137 8.20 -19.10 -1.62
N THR A 138 9.30 -18.85 -0.92
CA THR A 138 9.60 -17.57 -0.26
C THR A 138 10.93 -17.02 -0.76
N GLY A 139 11.03 -15.72 -0.96
CA GLY A 139 12.25 -15.05 -1.36
C GLY A 139 12.07 -13.54 -1.46
N TYR A 140 12.96 -12.87 -2.18
CA TYR A 140 13.06 -11.43 -2.23
C TYR A 140 12.87 -10.90 -3.65
N LEU A 141 12.11 -9.80 -3.75
CA LEU A 141 11.92 -8.98 -4.97
C LEU A 141 12.37 -7.55 -4.73
N ARG A 142 12.73 -6.84 -5.79
CA ARG A 142 12.90 -5.40 -5.76
C ARG A 142 11.56 -4.71 -5.53
N ILE A 143 11.56 -3.65 -4.71
CA ILE A 143 10.35 -2.87 -4.42
C ILE A 143 9.76 -2.22 -5.67
N GLY A 144 10.60 -1.86 -6.67
CA GLY A 144 10.15 -1.29 -7.95
C GLY A 144 9.46 -2.27 -8.89
N GLU A 145 9.46 -3.57 -8.59
CA GLU A 145 8.84 -4.62 -9.41
C GLU A 145 7.44 -5.01 -8.91
N VAL A 146 7.00 -4.43 -7.77
CA VAL A 146 5.73 -4.75 -7.12
C VAL A 146 4.95 -3.50 -6.73
N TRP A 147 3.65 -3.66 -6.54
CA TRP A 147 2.73 -2.65 -6.02
C TRP A 147 1.97 -3.22 -4.81
N GLY A 148 1.66 -2.35 -3.83
CA GLY A 148 0.94 -2.75 -2.60
C GLY A 148 1.77 -2.65 -1.31
N LEU A 149 2.91 -1.92 -1.35
CA LEU A 149 3.81 -1.71 -0.19
C LEU A 149 3.36 -0.57 0.71
#